data_6fde4aa477c6de9947ac451cbac9fe3a
#
_entry.id   6fde4aa477c6de9947ac451cbac9fe3a
#
_cell.length_a   1.000
_cell.length_b   1.000
_cell.length_c   1.000
_cell.angle_alpha   90.00
_cell.angle_beta   90.00
_cell.angle_gamma   90.00
#
_symmetry.space_group_name_H-M   'P 1'
#
loop_
_entity.id
_entity.type
_entity.pdbx_description
1 polymer ?
#
loop_
_entity_poly.entity_id
_entity_poly.type
_entity_poly.pdbx_seq_one_letter_code
_entity_poly.pdbx_strand_id
1 'polypeptide(L)'
;MAPDPSGRAEVLPQLRLDELLAELQDRLQAVLATRDRMRGLLEAVVAISSGLELESTLRRIVETAVDLVDATYGALGVVGNGGRLAEFIPVGVTDEEVAQIDHWPEGRGLLGLLIKDPRPLRLASISEHAESSGFPAGHPAMRSFLGVPVRVRDEAFGNLYLTNKRGGGEFTEDDEAVLLALGAAAGIAVDNARLYQAARRSQRWIQASAEVTTALLSGAEPGEVLARITRQARDMSDADIAVLALPNEAAGSREAVRYMTIDYADGDGAQAVLGVALPMDQSLSGQVLATGAPVTSADFAHDERAAAAA
;
A
#
# COMPACT_ATOMS: atom_id res chain seq x y z
N MET A 1 23.83 46.10 71.27
CA MET A 1 22.74 45.93 70.33
C MET A 1 23.13 44.75 69.46
N ALA A 2 22.65 43.55 69.87
CA ALA A 2 22.95 42.29 69.18
C ALA A 2 21.92 42.09 68.01
N PRO A 3 22.28 41.55 66.83
CA PRO A 3 21.35 41.29 65.75
C PRO A 3 20.54 40.03 66.05
N ASP A 4 19.26 40.14 65.78
CA ASP A 4 18.22 39.12 65.89
C ASP A 4 18.47 37.93 64.94
N PRO A 5 18.45 36.68 65.43
CA PRO A 5 18.72 35.50 64.58
C PRO A 5 17.43 34.87 63.97
N SER A 6 16.26 35.51 64.01
CA SER A 6 14.97 34.88 63.68
C SER A 6 14.59 34.89 62.20
N GLY A 7 15.40 35.43 61.30
CA GLY A 7 15.04 35.60 59.89
C GLY A 7 15.43 34.45 58.91
N ARG A 8 16.14 33.39 59.37
CA ARG A 8 16.70 32.35 58.45
C ARG A 8 16.01 30.99 58.48
N ALA A 9 15.07 30.75 59.39
CA ALA A 9 14.48 29.41 59.58
C ALA A 9 13.19 29.14 58.76
N GLU A 10 12.50 30.17 58.24
CA GLU A 10 11.23 30.00 57.52
C GLU A 10 11.35 29.84 56.01
N VAL A 11 12.47 30.24 55.40
CA VAL A 11 12.62 30.21 53.93
C VAL A 11 12.94 28.79 53.41
N LEU A 12 13.63 27.95 54.18
CA LEU A 12 14.01 26.58 53.76
C LEU A 12 12.88 25.59 53.63
N PRO A 13 11.80 25.60 54.47
CA PRO A 13 10.63 24.73 54.26
C PRO A 13 9.73 25.14 53.07
N GLN A 14 9.64 26.43 52.77
CA GLN A 14 8.84 26.96 51.65
C GLN A 14 9.50 26.62 50.30
N LEU A 15 10.81 26.77 50.17
CA LEU A 15 11.57 26.35 48.99
C LEU A 15 11.41 24.84 48.68
N ARG A 16 11.43 23.99 49.71
CA ARG A 16 11.17 22.54 49.54
C ARG A 16 9.74 22.23 49.14
N LEU A 17 8.77 22.98 49.62
CA LEU A 17 7.37 22.81 49.26
C LEU A 17 7.13 23.21 47.79
N ASP A 18 7.70 24.31 47.34
CA ASP A 18 7.59 24.82 45.98
C ASP A 18 8.29 23.85 45.00
N GLU A 19 9.43 23.30 45.34
CA GLU A 19 10.11 22.27 44.54
C GLU A 19 9.26 20.99 44.42
N LEU A 20 8.65 20.51 45.50
CA LEU A 20 7.79 19.35 45.50
C LEU A 20 6.49 19.58 44.69
N LEU A 21 5.92 20.78 44.79
CA LEU A 21 4.76 21.15 43.99
C LEU A 21 5.07 21.22 42.50
N ALA A 22 6.23 21.78 42.13
CA ALA A 22 6.69 21.80 40.74
C ALA A 22 6.93 20.37 40.22
N GLU A 23 7.61 19.50 40.95
CA GLU A 23 7.82 18.11 40.58
C GLU A 23 6.50 17.33 40.43
N LEU A 24 5.55 17.59 41.34
CA LEU A 24 4.21 16.97 41.27
C LEU A 24 3.40 17.47 40.08
N GLN A 25 3.50 18.75 39.72
CA GLN A 25 2.88 19.32 38.53
C GLN A 25 3.49 18.72 37.25
N ASP A 26 4.82 18.60 37.19
CA ASP A 26 5.49 17.99 36.05
C ASP A 26 5.10 16.50 35.87
N ARG A 27 5.04 15.75 36.97
CA ARG A 27 4.56 14.36 36.94
C ARG A 27 3.10 14.24 36.52
N LEU A 28 2.25 15.13 37.02
CA LEU A 28 0.83 15.14 36.64
C LEU A 28 0.67 15.45 35.14
N GLN A 29 1.41 16.43 34.63
CA GLN A 29 1.40 16.76 33.20
C GLN A 29 1.89 15.59 32.34
N ALA A 30 2.94 14.90 32.75
CA ALA A 30 3.44 13.70 32.05
C ALA A 30 2.39 12.58 32.00
N VAL A 31 1.70 12.33 33.12
CA VAL A 31 0.61 11.32 33.17
C VAL A 31 -0.56 11.71 32.28
N LEU A 32 -0.96 12.97 32.28
CA LEU A 32 -2.05 13.48 31.43
C LEU A 32 -1.67 13.37 29.94
N ALA A 33 -0.45 13.76 29.58
CA ALA A 33 0.05 13.64 28.22
C ALA A 33 0.08 12.17 27.75
N THR A 34 0.52 11.24 28.60
CA THR A 34 0.51 9.81 28.31
C THR A 34 -0.91 9.27 28.11
N ARG A 35 -1.86 9.68 28.96
CA ARG A 35 -3.28 9.30 28.84
C ARG A 35 -3.88 9.80 27.54
N ASP A 36 -3.64 11.06 27.19
CA ASP A 36 -4.20 11.68 25.99
C ASP A 36 -3.59 11.04 24.72
N ARG A 37 -2.31 10.68 24.77
CA ARG A 37 -1.64 9.90 23.70
C ARG A 37 -2.23 8.49 23.54
N MET A 38 -2.49 7.78 24.66
CA MET A 38 -3.17 6.47 24.63
C MET A 38 -4.60 6.57 24.07
N ARG A 39 -5.33 7.61 24.46
CA ARG A 39 -6.68 7.84 23.95
C ARG A 39 -6.67 8.10 22.44
N GLY A 40 -5.78 8.95 21.97
CA GLY A 40 -5.61 9.22 20.53
C GLY A 40 -5.27 7.95 19.75
N LEU A 41 -4.40 7.08 20.29
CA LEU A 41 -4.10 5.78 19.72
C LEU A 41 -5.33 4.88 19.58
N LEU A 42 -6.14 4.76 20.65
CA LEU A 42 -7.35 3.95 20.64
C LEU A 42 -8.38 4.47 19.63
N GLU A 43 -8.58 5.79 19.59
CA GLU A 43 -9.49 6.44 18.64
C GLU A 43 -9.02 6.23 17.20
N ALA A 44 -7.71 6.30 16.95
CA ALA A 44 -7.12 6.02 15.65
C ALA A 44 -7.34 4.56 15.22
N VAL A 45 -7.04 3.59 16.09
CA VAL A 45 -7.22 2.15 15.80
C VAL A 45 -8.68 1.81 15.50
N VAL A 46 -9.63 2.40 16.26
CA VAL A 46 -11.07 2.20 16.00
C VAL A 46 -11.49 2.82 14.66
N ALA A 47 -11.03 4.03 14.38
CA ALA A 47 -11.35 4.74 13.14
C ALA A 47 -10.76 4.05 11.89
N ILE A 48 -9.59 3.43 12.01
CA ILE A 48 -8.91 2.64 10.97
C ILE A 48 -9.73 1.39 10.62
N SER A 49 -10.34 0.76 11.63
CA SER A 49 -11.11 -0.49 11.44
C SER A 49 -12.40 -0.31 10.66
N SER A 50 -12.88 0.91 10.46
CA SER A 50 -14.14 1.25 9.79
C SER A 50 -14.01 1.74 8.34
N GLY A 51 -12.79 1.97 7.85
CA GLY A 51 -12.52 2.48 6.51
C GLY A 51 -12.64 1.40 5.42
N LEU A 52 -13.42 1.68 4.36
CA LEU A 52 -13.59 0.76 3.21
C LEU A 52 -12.53 0.97 2.11
N GLU A 53 -11.90 2.14 2.07
CA GLU A 53 -10.83 2.45 1.12
C GLU A 53 -9.47 2.36 1.79
N LEU A 54 -8.60 1.52 1.24
CA LEU A 54 -7.28 1.25 1.83
C LEU A 54 -6.41 2.51 1.85
N GLU A 55 -6.32 3.23 0.74
CA GLU A 55 -5.45 4.42 0.64
C GLU A 55 -5.85 5.51 1.63
N SER A 56 -7.13 5.85 1.71
CA SER A 56 -7.63 6.84 2.65
C SER A 56 -7.39 6.44 4.11
N THR A 57 -7.50 5.14 4.40
CA THR A 57 -7.22 4.57 5.73
C THR A 57 -5.73 4.69 6.07
N LEU A 58 -4.85 4.32 5.14
CA LEU A 58 -3.40 4.42 5.34
C LEU A 58 -2.95 5.87 5.49
N ARG A 59 -3.48 6.78 4.70
CA ARG A 59 -3.22 8.23 4.82
C ARG A 59 -3.59 8.76 6.21
N ARG A 60 -4.77 8.40 6.72
CA ARG A 60 -5.19 8.78 8.09
C ARG A 60 -4.27 8.22 9.17
N ILE A 61 -3.74 7.02 8.99
CA ILE A 61 -2.75 6.45 9.92
C ILE A 61 -1.49 7.32 9.94
N VAL A 62 -1.00 7.74 8.77
CA VAL A 62 0.18 8.61 8.69
C VAL A 62 -0.10 9.97 9.33
N GLU A 63 -1.25 10.60 9.04
CA GLU A 63 -1.68 11.85 9.66
C GLU A 63 -1.74 11.75 11.19
N THR A 64 -2.38 10.68 11.68
CA THR A 64 -2.45 10.42 13.13
C THR A 64 -1.06 10.21 13.73
N ALA A 65 -0.15 9.52 13.02
CA ALA A 65 1.22 9.31 13.48
C ALA A 65 1.99 10.64 13.57
N VAL A 66 1.87 11.49 12.56
CA VAL A 66 2.46 12.83 12.54
C VAL A 66 1.99 13.66 13.74
N ASP A 67 0.69 13.64 14.04
CA ASP A 67 0.13 14.43 15.13
C ASP A 67 0.47 13.86 16.51
N LEU A 68 0.32 12.55 16.74
CA LEU A 68 0.58 11.92 18.04
C LEU A 68 2.06 11.92 18.43
N VAL A 69 2.95 11.82 17.45
CA VAL A 69 4.40 11.81 17.67
C VAL A 69 4.99 13.22 17.52
N ASP A 70 4.18 14.21 17.20
CA ASP A 70 4.59 15.60 17.01
C ASP A 70 5.72 15.73 15.97
N ALA A 71 5.53 15.10 14.82
CA ALA A 71 6.44 15.18 13.68
C ALA A 71 6.01 16.24 12.67
N THR A 72 6.91 16.68 11.81
CA THR A 72 6.59 17.62 10.72
C THR A 72 6.11 16.87 9.50
N TYR A 73 6.79 15.80 9.13
CA TYR A 73 6.50 14.99 7.95
C TYR A 73 6.31 13.53 8.33
N GLY A 74 5.45 12.87 7.63
CA GLY A 74 5.28 11.42 7.70
C GLY A 74 5.04 10.82 6.34
N ALA A 75 5.36 9.54 6.19
CA ALA A 75 4.96 8.80 5.00
C ALA A 75 4.84 7.31 5.26
N LEU A 76 4.04 6.66 4.43
CA LEU A 76 3.94 5.21 4.35
C LEU A 76 4.38 4.77 2.97
N GLY A 77 5.41 3.94 2.93
CA GLY A 77 5.88 3.30 1.71
C GLY A 77 5.37 1.87 1.63
N VAL A 78 4.75 1.52 0.52
CA VAL A 78 4.27 0.16 0.23
C VAL A 78 5.31 -0.59 -0.57
N VAL A 79 5.67 -1.78 -0.14
CA VAL A 79 6.63 -2.64 -0.83
C VAL A 79 5.92 -3.44 -1.91
N GLY A 80 6.38 -3.32 -3.14
CA GLY A 80 5.89 -4.07 -4.29
C GLY A 80 6.74 -5.31 -4.59
N ASN A 81 6.43 -5.93 -5.72
CA ASN A 81 7.17 -7.09 -6.20
C ASN A 81 8.67 -6.74 -6.43
N GLY A 82 9.55 -7.56 -5.91
CA GLY A 82 11.01 -7.35 -6.04
C GLY A 82 11.63 -6.45 -4.99
N GLY A 83 10.90 -6.10 -3.89
CA GLY A 83 11.45 -5.36 -2.75
C GLY A 83 11.67 -3.86 -3.03
N ARG A 84 11.06 -3.31 -4.05
CA ARG A 84 11.03 -1.86 -4.33
C ARG A 84 9.74 -1.24 -3.81
N LEU A 85 9.77 0.07 -3.54
CA LEU A 85 8.55 0.81 -3.23
C LEU A 85 7.65 0.85 -4.47
N ALA A 86 6.41 0.36 -4.33
CA ALA A 86 5.39 0.40 -5.36
C ALA A 86 4.48 1.61 -5.21
N GLU A 87 4.29 2.08 -3.97
CA GLU A 87 3.40 3.20 -3.66
C GLU A 87 3.98 3.98 -2.48
N PHE A 88 3.69 5.28 -2.45
CA PHE A 88 4.19 6.20 -1.46
C PHE A 88 3.12 7.21 -1.06
N ILE A 89 2.76 7.22 0.22
CA ILE A 89 1.71 8.08 0.78
C ILE A 89 2.35 9.11 1.70
N PRO A 90 2.71 10.31 1.20
CA PRO A 90 3.29 11.38 2.01
C PRO A 90 2.21 12.17 2.75
N VAL A 91 2.60 12.73 3.91
CA VAL A 91 1.82 13.65 4.73
C VAL A 91 2.73 14.76 5.26
N GLY A 92 2.21 15.99 5.29
CA GLY A 92 2.94 17.17 5.74
C GLY A 92 3.72 17.90 4.65
N VAL A 93 3.83 17.33 3.46
CA VAL A 93 4.44 17.96 2.27
C VAL A 93 3.32 18.61 1.46
N THR A 94 3.50 19.86 1.05
CA THR A 94 2.52 20.60 0.23
C THR A 94 2.59 20.15 -1.24
N ASP A 95 1.52 20.39 -1.99
CA ASP A 95 1.50 20.06 -3.43
C ASP A 95 2.59 20.82 -4.22
N GLU A 96 2.93 22.04 -3.78
CA GLU A 96 4.03 22.82 -4.37
C GLU A 96 5.40 22.18 -4.09
N GLU A 97 5.64 21.67 -2.87
CA GLU A 97 6.87 20.95 -2.52
C GLU A 97 6.95 19.61 -3.27
N VAL A 98 5.83 18.88 -3.37
CA VAL A 98 5.72 17.65 -4.16
C VAL A 98 6.11 17.89 -5.62
N ALA A 99 5.63 18.96 -6.22
CA ALA A 99 5.93 19.31 -7.63
C ALA A 99 7.41 19.67 -7.87
N GLN A 100 8.16 20.01 -6.82
CA GLN A 100 9.59 20.35 -6.90
C GLN A 100 10.51 19.14 -6.69
N ILE A 101 9.99 18.02 -6.18
CA ILE A 101 10.76 16.79 -5.95
C ILE A 101 10.99 16.11 -7.30
N ASP A 102 12.25 15.94 -7.69
CA ASP A 102 12.65 15.37 -8.98
C ASP A 102 12.14 13.94 -9.19
N HIS A 103 12.21 13.12 -8.17
CA HIS A 103 11.70 11.74 -8.22
C HIS A 103 11.27 11.22 -6.83
N TRP A 104 10.30 10.33 -6.83
CA TRP A 104 9.86 9.64 -5.63
C TRP A 104 10.90 8.62 -5.13
N PRO A 105 10.87 8.27 -3.83
CA PRO A 105 11.80 7.29 -3.28
C PRO A 105 11.67 5.92 -3.96
N GLU A 106 12.79 5.37 -4.42
CA GLU A 106 12.86 4.04 -5.05
C GLU A 106 13.12 2.90 -4.05
N GLY A 107 13.10 3.19 -2.74
CA GLY A 107 13.45 2.20 -1.71
C GLY A 107 14.96 2.00 -1.57
N ARG A 108 15.76 3.04 -1.83
CA ARG A 108 17.20 3.09 -1.56
C ARG A 108 17.48 3.77 -0.22
N GLY A 109 18.72 3.71 0.24
CA GLY A 109 19.14 4.36 1.49
C GLY A 109 18.43 3.79 2.71
N LEU A 110 18.02 4.66 3.63
CA LEU A 110 17.33 4.28 4.87
C LEU A 110 16.01 3.53 4.63
N LEU A 111 15.29 3.90 3.58
CA LEU A 111 14.03 3.21 3.24
C LEU A 111 14.30 1.79 2.73
N GLY A 112 15.38 1.61 1.97
CA GLY A 112 15.83 0.28 1.56
C GLY A 112 16.33 -0.58 2.73
N LEU A 113 16.95 0.04 3.74
CA LEU A 113 17.36 -0.64 4.97
C LEU A 113 16.13 -1.20 5.71
N LEU A 114 15.08 -0.40 5.90
CA LEU A 114 13.84 -0.83 6.55
C LEU A 114 13.08 -1.93 5.76
N ILE A 115 13.29 -2.02 4.45
CA ILE A 115 12.73 -3.11 3.64
C ILE A 115 13.53 -4.40 3.85
N LYS A 116 14.87 -4.31 3.88
CA LYS A 116 15.76 -5.47 4.02
C LYS A 116 15.81 -6.02 5.44
N ASP A 117 15.81 -5.14 6.42
CA ASP A 117 15.83 -5.44 7.84
C ASP A 117 14.65 -4.74 8.53
N PRO A 118 13.46 -5.37 8.56
CA PRO A 118 12.25 -4.74 9.03
C PRO A 118 12.22 -4.62 10.55
N ARG A 119 13.10 -3.77 11.11
CA ARG A 119 13.17 -3.40 12.52
C ARG A 119 13.00 -1.90 12.69
N PRO A 120 12.48 -1.43 13.84
CA PRO A 120 12.43 -0.01 14.14
C PRO A 120 13.80 0.65 14.01
N LEU A 121 13.82 1.84 13.41
CA LEU A 121 15.03 2.64 13.24
C LEU A 121 14.76 4.06 13.69
N ARG A 122 15.53 4.54 14.68
CA ARG A 122 15.46 5.89 15.23
C ARG A 122 16.81 6.57 15.09
N LEU A 123 16.83 7.75 14.45
CA LEU A 123 18.04 8.51 14.16
C LEU A 123 17.87 9.97 14.60
N ALA A 124 18.87 10.52 15.25
CA ALA A 124 18.97 11.95 15.55
C ALA A 124 19.23 12.77 14.28
N SER A 125 20.00 12.21 13.34
CA SER A 125 20.38 12.85 12.08
C SER A 125 20.46 11.82 10.96
N ILE A 126 19.62 12.02 9.93
CA ILE A 126 19.62 11.19 8.72
C ILE A 126 20.98 11.25 8.01
N SER A 127 21.58 12.43 7.93
CA SER A 127 22.84 12.65 7.20
C SER A 127 24.06 11.95 7.80
N GLU A 128 23.99 11.56 9.08
CA GLU A 128 25.08 10.89 9.79
C GLU A 128 25.02 9.36 9.67
N HIS A 129 23.95 8.80 9.14
CA HIS A 129 23.81 7.36 8.98
C HIS A 129 24.51 6.86 7.71
N ALA A 130 25.26 5.77 7.83
CA ALA A 130 26.07 5.21 6.73
C ALA A 130 25.26 4.85 5.47
N GLU A 131 24.02 4.42 5.64
CA GLU A 131 23.11 4.08 4.53
C GLU A 131 22.34 5.29 3.98
N SER A 132 22.61 6.51 4.46
CA SER A 132 21.98 7.71 3.94
C SER A 132 22.46 7.99 2.51
N SER A 133 21.54 8.04 1.57
CA SER A 133 21.80 8.38 0.16
C SER A 133 21.55 9.86 -0.18
N GLY A 134 21.26 10.67 0.84
CA GLY A 134 20.87 12.07 0.63
C GLY A 134 19.42 12.22 0.16
N PHE A 135 19.08 13.43 -0.26
CA PHE A 135 17.75 13.79 -0.77
C PHE A 135 17.86 14.30 -2.20
N PRO A 136 16.83 14.07 -3.04
CA PRO A 136 16.78 14.66 -4.37
C PRO A 136 16.66 16.18 -4.31
N ALA A 137 16.91 16.84 -5.43
CA ALA A 137 16.72 18.28 -5.54
C ALA A 137 15.26 18.67 -5.27
N GLY A 138 15.05 19.80 -4.58
CA GLY A 138 13.72 20.28 -4.21
C GLY A 138 13.08 19.58 -3.00
N HIS A 139 13.71 18.54 -2.45
CA HIS A 139 13.18 17.83 -1.29
C HIS A 139 13.35 18.68 -0.01
N PRO A 140 12.32 18.75 0.88
CA PRO A 140 12.45 19.42 2.16
C PRO A 140 13.61 18.88 3.01
N ALA A 141 14.29 19.75 3.76
CA ALA A 141 15.36 19.32 4.64
C ALA A 141 14.81 18.46 5.79
N MET A 142 15.30 17.24 5.89
CA MET A 142 14.91 16.30 6.96
C MET A 142 16.13 15.94 7.81
N ARG A 143 15.95 15.98 9.12
CA ARG A 143 17.03 15.74 10.08
C ARG A 143 16.78 14.49 10.94
N SER A 144 15.87 14.56 11.89
CA SER A 144 15.54 13.41 12.73
C SER A 144 14.61 12.44 12.01
N PHE A 145 14.75 11.15 12.29
CA PHE A 145 14.02 10.07 11.62
C PHE A 145 13.55 9.03 12.62
N LEU A 146 12.34 8.55 12.40
CA LEU A 146 11.78 7.40 13.09
C LEU A 146 11.01 6.56 12.07
N GLY A 147 11.44 5.34 11.84
CA GLY A 147 10.81 4.41 10.90
C GLY A 147 10.48 3.08 11.56
N VAL A 148 9.33 2.52 11.24
CA VAL A 148 8.88 1.20 11.70
C VAL A 148 8.34 0.38 10.54
N PRO A 149 8.48 -0.96 10.58
CA PRO A 149 7.87 -1.80 9.57
C PRO A 149 6.36 -1.88 9.76
N VAL A 150 5.63 -1.87 8.63
CA VAL A 150 4.22 -2.26 8.56
C VAL A 150 4.17 -3.71 8.13
N ARG A 151 3.72 -4.60 9.02
CA ARG A 151 3.70 -6.04 8.77
C ARG A 151 2.28 -6.54 8.59
N VAL A 152 2.10 -7.38 7.60
CA VAL A 152 0.90 -8.17 7.40
C VAL A 152 1.28 -9.62 7.68
N ARG A 153 0.84 -10.15 8.83
CA ARG A 153 1.32 -11.45 9.34
C ARG A 153 2.85 -11.44 9.51
N ASP A 154 3.57 -12.30 8.80
CA ASP A 154 5.03 -12.43 8.89
C ASP A 154 5.78 -11.67 7.79
N GLU A 155 5.08 -11.07 6.83
CA GLU A 155 5.66 -10.34 5.71
C GLU A 155 5.68 -8.83 5.95
N ALA A 156 6.75 -8.16 5.55
CA ALA A 156 6.82 -6.71 5.51
C ALA A 156 6.01 -6.20 4.31
N PHE A 157 4.87 -5.56 4.59
CA PHE A 157 4.04 -4.91 3.58
C PHE A 157 4.59 -3.56 3.17
N GLY A 158 5.20 -2.86 4.12
CA GLY A 158 5.66 -1.51 3.92
C GLY A 158 6.37 -0.97 5.15
N ASN A 159 6.63 0.33 5.12
CA ASN A 159 7.26 1.06 6.21
C ASN A 159 6.50 2.35 6.49
N LEU A 160 6.25 2.61 7.77
CA LEU A 160 5.73 3.88 8.25
C LEU A 160 6.89 4.66 8.88
N TYR A 161 7.10 5.89 8.46
CA TYR A 161 8.18 6.72 8.98
C TYR A 161 7.79 8.18 9.13
N LEU A 162 8.44 8.81 10.10
CA LEU A 162 8.29 10.20 10.48
C LEU A 162 9.63 10.90 10.42
N THR A 163 9.61 12.18 10.07
CA THR A 163 10.81 13.01 10.08
C THR A 163 10.54 14.38 10.70
N ASN A 164 11.60 14.97 11.22
CA ASN A 164 11.58 16.28 11.85
C ASN A 164 10.64 16.36 13.06
N LYS A 165 11.09 15.84 14.21
CA LYS A 165 10.41 16.07 15.50
C LYS A 165 10.23 17.58 15.69
N ARG A 166 9.00 18.04 15.91
CA ARG A 166 8.71 19.45 16.17
C ARG A 166 9.43 19.91 17.43
N GLY A 167 9.82 21.17 17.46
CA GLY A 167 10.68 21.68 18.55
C GLY A 167 12.17 21.35 18.41
N GLY A 168 12.61 20.67 17.34
CA GLY A 168 14.03 20.43 17.01
C GLY A 168 14.69 19.30 17.81
N GLY A 169 13.91 18.49 18.51
CA GLY A 169 14.39 17.34 19.29
C GLY A 169 14.60 16.07 18.47
N GLU A 170 14.96 15.00 19.19
CA GLU A 170 15.02 13.64 18.68
C GLU A 170 13.72 12.89 19.00
N PHE A 171 13.41 11.86 18.22
CA PHE A 171 12.33 10.94 18.57
C PHE A 171 12.74 10.08 19.78
N THR A 172 11.79 9.85 20.69
CA THR A 172 11.99 9.09 21.93
C THR A 172 11.58 7.62 21.76
N GLU A 173 11.84 6.81 22.78
CA GLU A 173 11.34 5.42 22.84
C GLU A 173 9.81 5.37 22.92
N ASP A 174 9.19 6.34 23.58
CA ASP A 174 7.74 6.47 23.64
C ASP A 174 7.16 6.77 22.25
N ASP A 175 7.81 7.63 21.47
CA ASP A 175 7.43 7.93 20.08
C ASP A 175 7.52 6.67 19.21
N GLU A 176 8.58 5.87 19.39
CA GLU A 176 8.76 4.60 18.70
C GLU A 176 7.66 3.60 19.06
N ALA A 177 7.28 3.48 20.32
CA ALA A 177 6.21 2.60 20.75
C ALA A 177 4.85 3.00 20.15
N VAL A 178 4.57 4.30 20.08
CA VAL A 178 3.36 4.84 19.42
C VAL A 178 3.36 4.50 17.93
N LEU A 179 4.49 4.74 17.24
CA LEU A 179 4.59 4.49 15.81
C LEU A 179 4.49 3.00 15.48
N LEU A 180 5.08 2.14 16.31
CA LEU A 180 4.95 0.67 16.19
C LEU A 180 3.49 0.22 16.30
N ALA A 181 2.73 0.76 17.26
CA ALA A 181 1.33 0.43 17.41
C ALA A 181 0.49 0.86 16.19
N LEU A 182 0.77 2.04 15.63
CA LEU A 182 0.12 2.51 14.40
C LEU A 182 0.54 1.70 13.17
N GLY A 183 1.81 1.28 13.09
CA GLY A 183 2.30 0.37 12.05
C GLY A 183 1.60 -0.99 12.09
N ALA A 184 1.38 -1.54 13.29
CA ALA A 184 0.60 -2.75 13.47
C ALA A 184 -0.86 -2.58 13.03
N ALA A 185 -1.50 -1.44 13.38
CA ALA A 185 -2.85 -1.13 12.94
C ALA A 185 -2.95 -0.99 11.42
N ALA A 186 -1.95 -0.38 10.78
CA ALA A 186 -1.85 -0.31 9.32
C ALA A 186 -1.78 -1.72 8.71
N GLY A 187 -0.98 -2.62 9.27
CA GLY A 187 -0.90 -4.01 8.84
C GLY A 187 -2.25 -4.73 8.89
N ILE A 188 -3.00 -4.55 9.96
CA ILE A 188 -4.36 -5.11 10.11
C ILE A 188 -5.31 -4.53 9.05
N ALA A 189 -5.28 -3.22 8.82
CA ALA A 189 -6.11 -2.57 7.80
C ALA A 189 -5.83 -3.12 6.40
N VAL A 190 -4.56 -3.32 6.07
CA VAL A 190 -4.14 -3.93 4.80
C VAL A 190 -4.62 -5.37 4.66
N ASP A 191 -4.46 -6.20 5.69
CA ASP A 191 -4.91 -7.61 5.67
C ASP A 191 -6.43 -7.67 5.47
N ASN A 192 -7.19 -6.84 6.20
CA ASN A 192 -8.64 -6.75 6.06
C ASN A 192 -9.07 -6.32 4.65
N ALA A 193 -8.43 -5.30 4.07
CA ALA A 193 -8.73 -4.85 2.71
C ALA A 193 -8.44 -5.94 1.67
N ARG A 194 -7.32 -6.65 1.79
CA ARG A 194 -6.95 -7.78 0.92
C ARG A 194 -7.96 -8.93 1.02
N LEU A 195 -8.34 -9.30 2.24
CA LEU A 195 -9.35 -10.35 2.48
C LEU A 195 -10.70 -9.96 1.87
N TYR A 196 -11.12 -8.71 2.06
CA TYR A 196 -12.36 -8.21 1.49
C TYR A 196 -12.34 -8.22 -0.06
N GLN A 197 -11.24 -7.78 -0.66
CA GLN A 197 -11.07 -7.83 -2.12
C GLN A 197 -11.07 -9.27 -2.65
N ALA A 198 -10.39 -10.19 -1.96
CA ALA A 198 -10.38 -11.61 -2.32
C ALA A 198 -11.79 -12.22 -2.22
N ALA A 199 -12.53 -11.93 -1.15
CA ALA A 199 -13.90 -12.39 -0.98
C ALA A 199 -14.84 -11.85 -2.07
N ARG A 200 -14.74 -10.54 -2.38
CA ARG A 200 -15.51 -9.92 -3.48
C ARG A 200 -15.19 -10.52 -4.84
N ARG A 201 -13.91 -10.82 -5.10
CA ARG A 201 -13.50 -11.48 -6.36
C ARG A 201 -14.09 -12.88 -6.45
N SER A 202 -14.02 -13.65 -5.36
CA SER A 202 -14.62 -15.00 -5.29
C SER A 202 -16.13 -14.95 -5.48
N GLN A 203 -16.82 -14.02 -4.86
CA GLN A 203 -18.27 -13.85 -5.01
C GLN A 203 -18.67 -13.51 -6.46
N ARG A 204 -17.95 -12.58 -7.10
CA ARG A 204 -18.18 -12.25 -8.52
C ARG A 204 -17.98 -13.47 -9.42
N TRP A 205 -16.93 -14.26 -9.15
CA TRP A 205 -16.66 -15.51 -9.87
C TRP A 205 -17.82 -16.51 -9.76
N ILE A 206 -18.31 -16.76 -8.54
CA ILE A 206 -19.43 -17.69 -8.29
C ILE A 206 -20.68 -17.20 -9.02
N GLN A 207 -20.99 -15.92 -8.94
CA GLN A 207 -22.15 -15.33 -9.60
C GLN A 207 -22.06 -15.45 -11.12
N ALA A 208 -20.92 -15.10 -11.73
CA ALA A 208 -20.67 -15.22 -13.15
C ALA A 208 -20.82 -16.67 -13.64
N SER A 209 -20.26 -17.62 -12.89
CA SER A 209 -20.38 -19.05 -13.20
C SER A 209 -21.83 -19.55 -13.12
N ALA A 210 -22.60 -19.08 -12.13
CA ALA A 210 -24.02 -19.42 -11.99
C ALA A 210 -24.87 -18.87 -13.15
N GLU A 211 -24.59 -17.63 -13.59
CA GLU A 211 -25.28 -17.00 -14.72
C GLU A 211 -25.03 -17.75 -16.03
N VAL A 212 -23.77 -18.15 -16.30
CA VAL A 212 -23.43 -18.96 -17.48
C VAL A 212 -24.13 -20.33 -17.43
N THR A 213 -24.08 -20.99 -16.28
CA THR A 213 -24.73 -22.29 -16.08
C THR A 213 -26.21 -22.18 -16.29
N THR A 214 -26.86 -21.17 -15.76
CA THR A 214 -28.30 -20.92 -15.92
C THR A 214 -28.66 -20.68 -17.39
N ALA A 215 -27.87 -19.89 -18.12
CA ALA A 215 -28.07 -19.64 -19.53
C ALA A 215 -27.98 -20.93 -20.37
N LEU A 216 -26.97 -21.76 -20.08
CA LEU A 216 -26.86 -23.08 -20.76
C LEU A 216 -28.03 -24.00 -20.48
N LEU A 217 -28.49 -24.09 -19.23
CA LEU A 217 -29.61 -24.94 -18.83
C LEU A 217 -30.96 -24.44 -19.35
N SER A 218 -31.13 -23.13 -19.59
CA SER A 218 -32.35 -22.54 -20.12
C SER A 218 -32.47 -22.66 -21.65
N GLY A 219 -31.48 -23.25 -22.32
CA GLY A 219 -31.46 -23.42 -23.76
C GLY A 219 -31.16 -22.11 -24.54
N ALA A 220 -30.42 -21.20 -23.92
CA ALA A 220 -29.94 -20.01 -24.60
C ALA A 220 -29.07 -20.37 -25.81
N GLU A 221 -29.12 -19.55 -26.87
CA GLU A 221 -28.29 -19.73 -28.05
C GLU A 221 -26.80 -19.76 -27.68
N PRO A 222 -25.99 -20.72 -28.19
CA PRO A 222 -24.59 -20.86 -27.85
C PRO A 222 -23.78 -19.55 -28.03
N GLY A 223 -24.11 -18.77 -29.07
CA GLY A 223 -23.45 -17.49 -29.31
C GLY A 223 -23.68 -16.44 -28.23
N GLU A 224 -24.88 -16.39 -27.66
CA GLU A 224 -25.18 -15.49 -26.55
C GLU A 224 -24.41 -15.87 -25.28
N VAL A 225 -24.25 -17.18 -25.03
CA VAL A 225 -23.49 -17.68 -23.89
C VAL A 225 -22.00 -17.35 -24.03
N LEU A 226 -21.43 -17.56 -25.22
CA LEU A 226 -20.03 -17.26 -25.50
C LEU A 226 -19.73 -15.76 -25.41
N ALA A 227 -20.61 -14.90 -25.95
CA ALA A 227 -20.52 -13.46 -25.80
C ALA A 227 -20.56 -13.02 -24.31
N ARG A 228 -21.41 -13.66 -23.49
CA ARG A 228 -21.50 -13.42 -22.06
C ARG A 228 -20.21 -13.83 -21.33
N ILE A 229 -19.67 -15.00 -21.66
CA ILE A 229 -18.40 -15.48 -21.10
C ILE A 229 -17.28 -14.49 -21.41
N THR A 230 -17.18 -13.99 -22.63
CA THR A 230 -16.15 -13.02 -23.03
C THR A 230 -16.27 -11.73 -22.22
N ARG A 231 -17.49 -11.18 -22.07
CA ARG A 231 -17.73 -9.99 -21.24
C ARG A 231 -17.36 -10.22 -19.78
N GLN A 232 -17.82 -11.33 -19.20
CA GLN A 232 -17.51 -11.66 -17.80
C GLN A 232 -16.01 -11.86 -17.58
N ALA A 233 -15.30 -12.48 -18.53
CA ALA A 233 -13.85 -12.62 -18.45
C ALA A 233 -13.14 -11.27 -18.40
N ARG A 234 -13.56 -10.29 -19.22
CA ARG A 234 -13.04 -8.92 -19.17
C ARG A 234 -13.32 -8.26 -17.82
N ASP A 235 -14.58 -8.26 -17.37
CA ASP A 235 -15.00 -7.58 -16.15
C ASP A 235 -14.35 -8.17 -14.89
N MET A 236 -14.01 -9.47 -14.91
CA MET A 236 -13.36 -10.15 -13.79
C MET A 236 -11.85 -9.99 -13.76
N SER A 237 -11.22 -9.81 -14.92
CA SER A 237 -9.77 -9.59 -15.05
C SER A 237 -9.38 -8.12 -15.02
N ASP A 238 -10.36 -7.21 -15.02
CA ASP A 238 -10.18 -5.76 -15.14
C ASP A 238 -9.34 -5.40 -16.39
N ALA A 239 -9.63 -6.13 -17.49
CA ALA A 239 -8.93 -5.97 -18.74
C ALA A 239 -9.64 -4.95 -19.64
N ASP A 240 -8.86 -4.20 -20.44
CA ASP A 240 -9.40 -3.25 -21.42
C ASP A 240 -10.20 -3.97 -22.51
N ILE A 241 -9.77 -5.18 -22.89
CA ILE A 241 -10.40 -6.01 -23.91
C ILE A 241 -10.31 -7.49 -23.53
N ALA A 242 -11.37 -8.23 -23.81
CA ALA A 242 -11.36 -9.69 -23.83
C ALA A 242 -11.82 -10.22 -25.17
N VAL A 243 -11.19 -11.28 -25.64
CA VAL A 243 -11.53 -11.95 -26.88
C VAL A 243 -11.70 -13.45 -26.67
N LEU A 244 -12.63 -14.05 -27.40
CA LEU A 244 -12.78 -15.49 -27.50
C LEU A 244 -12.56 -15.91 -28.95
N ALA A 245 -11.51 -16.67 -29.18
CA ALA A 245 -11.20 -17.23 -30.48
C ALA A 245 -11.57 -18.71 -30.53
N LEU A 246 -12.28 -19.09 -31.59
CA LEU A 246 -12.69 -20.47 -31.83
C LEU A 246 -11.95 -21.08 -33.03
N PRO A 247 -11.67 -22.38 -32.99
CA PRO A 247 -11.10 -23.07 -34.15
C PRO A 247 -12.07 -23.08 -35.30
N ASN A 248 -11.60 -22.97 -36.52
CA ASN A 248 -12.42 -23.11 -37.72
C ASN A 248 -13.06 -24.51 -37.74
N GLU A 249 -14.40 -24.57 -37.86
CA GLU A 249 -15.19 -25.80 -37.84
C GLU A 249 -14.84 -26.81 -38.96
N ALA A 250 -14.11 -26.37 -39.99
CA ALA A 250 -13.64 -27.26 -41.07
C ALA A 250 -12.52 -28.23 -40.67
N ALA A 251 -11.93 -28.05 -39.47
CA ALA A 251 -10.84 -28.90 -38.96
C ALA A 251 -11.46 -30.10 -38.22
N GLY A 252 -11.52 -31.24 -38.84
CA GLY A 252 -12.06 -32.47 -38.22
C GLY A 252 -11.26 -33.05 -37.06
N SER A 253 -10.10 -32.49 -36.71
CA SER A 253 -9.31 -32.83 -35.53
C SER A 253 -8.55 -31.58 -35.00
N ARG A 254 -8.18 -31.61 -33.73
CA ARG A 254 -7.42 -30.55 -33.05
C ARG A 254 -6.07 -30.25 -33.73
N GLU A 255 -5.44 -31.27 -34.31
CA GLU A 255 -4.16 -31.17 -35.03
C GLU A 255 -4.31 -30.58 -36.46
N ALA A 256 -5.51 -30.56 -37.00
CA ALA A 256 -5.80 -29.97 -38.31
C ALA A 256 -6.16 -28.47 -38.23
N VAL A 257 -6.32 -27.91 -37.04
CA VAL A 257 -6.62 -26.48 -36.85
C VAL A 257 -5.41 -25.66 -37.21
N ARG A 258 -5.47 -24.87 -38.28
CA ARG A 258 -4.41 -23.94 -38.68
C ARG A 258 -4.62 -22.51 -38.21
N TYR A 259 -5.86 -22.14 -37.99
CA TYR A 259 -6.30 -20.81 -37.61
C TYR A 259 -7.41 -20.90 -36.59
N MET A 260 -7.44 -19.95 -35.65
CA MET A 260 -8.59 -19.63 -34.81
C MET A 260 -9.12 -18.27 -35.26
N THR A 261 -10.43 -18.07 -35.23
CA THR A 261 -11.06 -16.78 -35.53
C THR A 261 -11.54 -16.15 -34.25
N ILE A 262 -11.31 -14.86 -34.07
CA ILE A 262 -11.90 -14.10 -32.95
C ILE A 262 -13.38 -13.89 -33.27
N ASP A 263 -14.24 -14.73 -32.69
CA ASP A 263 -15.69 -14.69 -32.94
C ASP A 263 -16.41 -13.81 -31.92
N TYR A 264 -15.84 -13.60 -30.75
CA TYR A 264 -16.40 -12.74 -29.70
C TYR A 264 -15.33 -11.85 -29.15
N ALA A 265 -15.64 -10.56 -28.97
CA ALA A 265 -14.79 -9.58 -28.37
C ALA A 265 -15.64 -8.59 -27.58
N ASP A 266 -15.13 -8.12 -26.44
CA ASP A 266 -15.78 -7.13 -25.59
C ASP A 266 -14.74 -6.17 -25.00
N GLY A 267 -15.04 -4.87 -24.97
CA GLY A 267 -14.15 -3.82 -24.46
C GLY A 267 -13.66 -2.87 -25.54
N ASP A 268 -12.61 -2.12 -25.20
CA ASP A 268 -12.04 -1.09 -26.07
C ASP A 268 -11.37 -1.72 -27.30
N GLY A 269 -11.78 -1.26 -28.49
CA GLY A 269 -11.26 -1.81 -29.74
C GLY A 269 -11.83 -3.18 -30.16
N ALA A 270 -12.82 -3.71 -29.45
CA ALA A 270 -13.43 -5.01 -29.73
C ALA A 270 -13.85 -5.19 -31.19
N GLN A 271 -14.44 -4.15 -31.81
CA GLN A 271 -14.87 -4.19 -33.20
C GLN A 271 -13.72 -4.33 -34.21
N ALA A 272 -12.55 -3.86 -33.88
CA ALA A 272 -11.37 -3.89 -34.74
C ALA A 272 -10.74 -5.30 -34.82
N VAL A 273 -10.97 -6.14 -33.80
CA VAL A 273 -10.38 -7.47 -33.71
C VAL A 273 -11.37 -8.59 -34.08
N LEU A 274 -12.67 -8.32 -34.18
CA LEU A 274 -13.68 -9.31 -34.59
C LEU A 274 -13.38 -9.83 -35.98
N GLY A 275 -13.39 -11.14 -36.14
CA GLY A 275 -13.14 -11.82 -37.42
C GLY A 275 -11.66 -11.98 -37.77
N VAL A 276 -10.76 -11.46 -36.95
CA VAL A 276 -9.30 -11.66 -37.17
C VAL A 276 -8.94 -13.12 -37.02
N ALA A 277 -8.22 -13.66 -37.98
CA ALA A 277 -7.71 -15.02 -37.96
C ALA A 277 -6.35 -15.06 -37.27
N LEU A 278 -6.24 -15.86 -36.22
CA LEU A 278 -5.02 -16.08 -35.46
C LEU A 278 -4.34 -17.36 -35.91
N PRO A 279 -3.12 -17.31 -36.46
CA PRO A 279 -2.41 -18.52 -36.87
C PRO A 279 -2.06 -19.37 -35.64
N MET A 280 -2.17 -20.69 -35.80
CA MET A 280 -1.82 -21.63 -34.72
C MET A 280 -0.32 -21.75 -34.53
N ASP A 281 0.43 -21.63 -35.60
CA ASP A 281 1.89 -21.64 -35.59
C ASP A 281 2.37 -20.26 -35.11
N GLN A 282 3.28 -20.24 -34.13
CA GLN A 282 3.93 -19.02 -33.64
C GLN A 282 2.97 -17.99 -33.00
N SER A 283 1.90 -18.44 -32.37
CA SER A 283 1.00 -17.56 -31.59
C SER A 283 0.83 -18.04 -30.16
N LEU A 284 0.57 -17.10 -29.23
CA LEU A 284 0.22 -17.43 -27.84
C LEU A 284 -1.06 -18.27 -27.79
N SER A 285 -2.06 -17.94 -28.62
CA SER A 285 -3.32 -18.70 -28.72
C SER A 285 -3.08 -20.14 -29.20
N GLY A 286 -2.17 -20.33 -30.16
CA GLY A 286 -1.77 -21.66 -30.62
C GLY A 286 -1.06 -22.45 -29.52
N GLN A 287 -0.19 -21.83 -28.77
CA GLN A 287 0.48 -22.46 -27.63
C GLN A 287 -0.52 -22.92 -26.56
N VAL A 288 -1.52 -22.08 -26.23
CA VAL A 288 -2.59 -22.42 -25.28
C VAL A 288 -3.38 -23.62 -25.78
N LEU A 289 -3.78 -23.64 -27.07
CA LEU A 289 -4.55 -24.75 -27.63
C LEU A 289 -3.72 -26.06 -27.67
N ALA A 290 -2.44 -25.98 -28.02
CA ALA A 290 -1.57 -27.14 -28.11
C ALA A 290 -1.27 -27.76 -26.74
N THR A 291 -1.02 -26.92 -25.73
CA THR A 291 -0.59 -27.37 -24.39
C THR A 291 -1.78 -27.55 -23.43
N GLY A 292 -2.88 -26.87 -23.64
CA GLY A 292 -4.00 -26.77 -22.69
C GLY A 292 -3.64 -25.99 -21.42
N ALA A 293 -2.51 -25.28 -21.40
CA ALA A 293 -2.03 -24.51 -20.26
C ALA A 293 -2.15 -23.00 -20.53
N PRO A 294 -2.42 -22.19 -19.49
CA PRO A 294 -2.45 -20.73 -19.64
C PRO A 294 -1.06 -20.19 -19.98
N VAL A 295 -1.03 -19.16 -20.82
CA VAL A 295 0.19 -18.43 -21.19
C VAL A 295 0.00 -16.95 -20.88
N THR A 296 1.03 -16.33 -20.32
CA THR A 296 1.06 -14.89 -20.02
C THR A 296 2.24 -14.22 -20.73
N SER A 297 2.04 -12.97 -21.11
CA SER A 297 3.08 -12.08 -21.63
C SER A 297 3.02 -10.77 -20.85
N ALA A 298 4.19 -10.26 -20.45
CA ALA A 298 4.28 -8.97 -19.76
C ALA A 298 4.24 -7.78 -20.75
N ASP A 299 4.64 -8.03 -22.00
CA ASP A 299 4.63 -7.06 -23.10
C ASP A 299 4.27 -7.78 -24.39
N PHE A 300 2.99 -7.77 -24.71
CA PHE A 300 2.46 -8.47 -25.88
C PHE A 300 3.03 -7.94 -27.20
N ALA A 301 3.32 -6.64 -27.28
CA ALA A 301 3.81 -6.01 -28.49
C ALA A 301 5.25 -6.43 -28.87
N HIS A 302 6.03 -6.80 -27.86
CA HIS A 302 7.43 -7.23 -28.02
C HIS A 302 7.65 -8.73 -27.73
N ASP A 303 6.58 -9.49 -27.55
CA ASP A 303 6.68 -10.93 -27.32
C ASP A 303 6.84 -11.67 -28.66
N GLU A 304 7.98 -12.28 -28.89
CA GLU A 304 8.28 -13.04 -30.11
C GLU A 304 7.28 -14.20 -30.36
N ARG A 305 6.56 -14.63 -29.33
CA ARG A 305 5.50 -15.64 -29.40
C ARG A 305 4.15 -15.06 -29.82
N ALA A 306 3.99 -13.74 -29.74
CA ALA A 306 2.80 -13.06 -30.24
C ALA A 306 2.95 -12.93 -31.74
N ALA A 307 2.27 -13.78 -32.51
CA ALA A 307 2.21 -13.62 -33.96
C ALA A 307 1.74 -12.20 -34.26
N ALA A 308 2.51 -11.45 -35.02
CA ALA A 308 2.04 -10.22 -35.59
C ALA A 308 0.78 -10.54 -36.38
N ALA A 309 -0.35 -9.96 -35.98
CA ALA A 309 -1.56 -9.95 -36.79
C ALA A 309 -1.15 -9.28 -38.12
N ALA A 310 -1.07 -10.07 -39.17
CA ALA A 310 -0.71 -9.61 -40.50
C ALA A 310 -1.87 -8.78 -41.09
#